data_9cc9d1d631acd36c692781128d7d2d9b
#
_entry.id   9cc9d1d631acd36c692781128d7d2d9b
#
_cell.length_a   1.000
_cell.length_b   1.000
_cell.length_c   1.000
_cell.angle_alpha   90.00
_cell.angle_beta   90.00
_cell.angle_gamma   90.00
#
_symmetry.space_group_name_H-M   'P 1'
#
loop_
_entity.id
_entity.type
_entity.pdbx_description
1 polymer ?
#
loop_
_entity_poly.entity_id
_entity_poly.type
_entity_poly.pdbx_seq_one_letter_code
_entity_poly.pdbx_strand_id
1 'polypeptide(L)'
;MRGQRESFQEAQRLAAAERKSERRWRMLFQAMVFGFPVVLGVVYLLFFLNSTGFRWGPFGDVVGVVRIEGPIASNEQASAESIIPLLEKAFANPNVKAVVLSIDSPGGAPVEAERIYTAIGSLKRKHPKPVVAVINNLGASAAFLIALHADKIVAGRYSLVGSIGAIMAPWQLDRAIAKYDVSQRV
;
A
#
# COMPACT_ATOMS: atom_id res chain seq x y z
N MET A 1 49.15 -26.26 64.81
CA MET A 1 47.72 -25.93 64.78
C MET A 1 47.34 -24.75 63.86
N ARG A 2 48.20 -23.76 63.58
CA ARG A 2 47.87 -22.65 62.65
C ARG A 2 47.79 -23.07 61.18
N GLY A 3 48.68 -23.87 60.68
CA GLY A 3 48.69 -24.33 59.27
C GLY A 3 47.48 -25.17 58.82
N GLN A 4 46.85 -25.94 59.76
CA GLN A 4 45.63 -26.69 59.41
C GLN A 4 44.41 -25.82 59.29
N ARG A 5 44.35 -24.68 59.97
CA ARG A 5 43.26 -23.74 59.82
C ARG A 5 43.34 -22.93 58.49
N GLU A 6 44.53 -22.60 58.08
CA GLU A 6 44.78 -21.89 56.82
C GLU A 6 44.43 -22.76 55.62
N SER A 7 44.84 -24.02 55.59
CA SER A 7 44.51 -24.98 54.54
C SER A 7 43.01 -25.28 54.46
N PHE A 8 42.32 -25.33 55.61
CA PHE A 8 40.87 -25.48 55.64
C PHE A 8 40.11 -24.27 55.11
N GLN A 9 40.58 -23.05 55.43
CA GLN A 9 40.01 -21.81 54.89
C GLN A 9 40.23 -21.66 53.37
N GLU A 10 41.40 -22.02 52.88
CA GLU A 10 41.65 -22.05 51.43
C GLU A 10 40.79 -23.07 50.69
N ALA A 11 40.63 -24.26 51.21
CA ALA A 11 39.71 -25.25 50.63
C ALA A 11 38.24 -24.77 50.57
N GLN A 12 37.79 -24.08 51.66
CA GLN A 12 36.46 -23.46 51.67
C GLN A 12 36.30 -22.35 50.65
N ARG A 13 37.33 -21.49 50.47
CA ARG A 13 37.30 -20.41 49.45
C ARG A 13 37.26 -20.97 48.04
N LEU A 14 38.02 -22.00 47.73
CA LEU A 14 38.05 -22.68 46.43
C LEU A 14 36.70 -23.35 46.16
N ALA A 15 36.13 -24.08 47.13
CA ALA A 15 34.82 -24.68 47.00
C ALA A 15 33.68 -23.65 46.84
N ALA A 16 33.80 -22.49 47.47
CA ALA A 16 32.83 -21.39 47.29
C ALA A 16 32.96 -20.74 45.91
N ALA A 17 34.15 -20.60 45.37
CA ALA A 17 34.41 -20.10 44.02
C ALA A 17 33.85 -21.03 42.94
N GLU A 18 34.07 -22.35 43.09
CA GLU A 18 33.50 -23.36 42.18
C GLU A 18 31.98 -23.35 42.19
N ARG A 19 31.35 -23.33 43.34
CA ARG A 19 29.88 -23.26 43.46
C ARG A 19 29.30 -21.96 42.84
N LYS A 20 30.04 -20.86 42.92
CA LYS A 20 29.65 -19.57 42.29
C LYS A 20 29.79 -19.64 40.78
N SER A 21 30.82 -20.31 40.26
CA SER A 21 31.00 -20.59 38.85
C SER A 21 29.90 -21.48 38.29
N GLU A 22 29.60 -22.60 38.94
CA GLU A 22 28.54 -23.52 38.52
C GLU A 22 27.17 -22.85 38.48
N ARG A 23 26.84 -22.00 39.48
CA ARG A 23 25.58 -21.23 39.49
C ARG A 23 25.50 -20.27 38.29
N ARG A 24 26.60 -19.60 37.96
CA ARG A 24 26.67 -18.70 36.78
C ARG A 24 26.46 -19.48 35.48
N TRP A 25 27.12 -20.64 35.34
CA TRP A 25 26.96 -21.48 34.16
C TRP A 25 25.52 -22.04 34.06
N ARG A 26 24.92 -22.45 35.15
CA ARG A 26 23.51 -22.88 35.16
C ARG A 26 22.57 -21.74 34.75
N MET A 27 22.78 -20.54 35.29
CA MET A 27 21.96 -19.37 34.91
C MET A 27 22.12 -19.01 33.44
N LEU A 28 23.35 -19.02 32.91
CA LEU A 28 23.62 -18.78 31.49
C LEU A 28 22.99 -19.85 30.62
N PHE A 29 23.11 -21.10 31.01
CA PHE A 29 22.51 -22.21 30.29
C PHE A 29 20.97 -22.13 30.29
N GLN A 30 20.37 -21.80 31.41
CA GLN A 30 18.92 -21.60 31.53
C GLN A 30 18.49 -20.38 30.67
N ALA A 31 19.19 -19.27 30.74
CA ALA A 31 18.92 -18.10 29.93
C ALA A 31 19.02 -18.40 28.42
N MET A 32 19.99 -19.22 28.02
CA MET A 32 20.13 -19.66 26.63
C MET A 32 19.00 -20.62 26.22
N VAL A 33 18.69 -21.62 27.04
CA VAL A 33 17.66 -22.62 26.71
C VAL A 33 16.25 -22.01 26.66
N PHE A 34 15.93 -21.09 27.55
CA PHE A 34 14.61 -20.48 27.61
C PHE A 34 14.53 -19.14 26.88
N GLY A 35 15.61 -18.36 26.88
CA GLY A 35 15.63 -17.04 26.22
C GLY A 35 15.78 -17.13 24.71
N PHE A 36 16.65 -18.03 24.22
CA PHE A 36 16.88 -18.15 22.79
C PHE A 36 15.64 -18.51 21.96
N PRO A 37 14.80 -19.49 22.36
CA PRO A 37 13.55 -19.79 21.64
C PRO A 37 12.58 -18.62 21.64
N VAL A 38 12.50 -17.85 22.72
CA VAL A 38 11.65 -16.67 22.80
C VAL A 38 12.12 -15.60 21.83
N VAL A 39 13.42 -15.30 21.82
CA VAL A 39 14.00 -14.33 20.87
C VAL A 39 13.78 -14.80 19.43
N LEU A 40 14.04 -16.08 19.15
CA LEU A 40 13.81 -16.65 17.83
C LEU A 40 12.33 -16.57 17.41
N GLY A 41 11.41 -16.84 18.33
CA GLY A 41 9.98 -16.71 18.09
C GLY A 41 9.55 -15.28 17.78
N VAL A 42 10.09 -14.30 18.50
CA VAL A 42 9.83 -12.88 18.22
C VAL A 42 10.40 -12.47 16.86
N VAL A 43 11.64 -12.87 16.54
CA VAL A 43 12.24 -12.59 15.24
C VAL A 43 11.43 -13.23 14.11
N TYR A 44 11.00 -14.47 14.28
CA TYR A 44 10.16 -15.16 13.31
C TYR A 44 8.79 -14.46 13.15
N LEU A 45 8.18 -14.05 14.26
CA LEU A 45 6.92 -13.29 14.23
C LEU A 45 7.07 -11.98 13.49
N LEU A 46 8.13 -11.21 13.77
CA LEU A 46 8.43 -9.96 13.07
C LEU A 46 8.68 -10.19 11.57
N PHE A 47 9.42 -11.24 11.24
CA PHE A 47 9.65 -11.63 9.85
C PHE A 47 8.35 -12.04 9.16
N PHE A 48 7.51 -12.84 9.82
CA PHE A 48 6.20 -13.25 9.31
C PHE A 48 5.27 -12.05 9.09
N LEU A 49 5.19 -11.13 10.05
CA LEU A 49 4.39 -9.91 9.93
C LEU A 49 4.90 -9.03 8.76
N ASN A 50 6.21 -8.94 8.58
CA ASN A 50 6.79 -8.21 7.46
C ASN A 50 6.53 -8.89 6.11
N SER A 51 6.62 -10.22 6.05
CA SER A 51 6.41 -11.01 4.81
C SER A 51 4.95 -11.05 4.36
N THR A 52 4.01 -10.99 5.31
CA THR A 52 2.56 -10.91 5.02
C THR A 52 2.11 -9.49 4.67
N GLY A 53 3.04 -8.51 4.63
CA GLY A 53 2.71 -7.12 4.37
C GLY A 53 1.90 -6.47 5.51
N PHE A 54 1.87 -7.07 6.69
CA PHE A 54 1.26 -6.50 7.86
C PHE A 54 2.03 -5.23 8.25
N ARG A 55 1.49 -4.10 7.85
CA ARG A 55 2.02 -2.79 8.24
C ARG A 55 1.20 -2.31 9.45
N TRP A 56 1.89 -2.01 10.53
CA TRP A 56 1.32 -1.21 11.60
C TRP A 56 0.75 0.04 10.96
N GLY A 57 -0.55 0.27 11.12
CA GLY A 57 -1.18 1.45 10.53
C GLY A 57 -0.53 2.74 11.03
N PRO A 58 -0.79 3.86 10.39
CA PRO A 58 -0.28 5.13 10.87
C PRO A 58 -0.77 5.38 12.30
N PHE A 59 0.16 5.72 13.20
CA PHE A 59 -0.14 6.00 14.61
C PHE A 59 -0.67 7.43 14.86
N GLY A 60 -0.93 8.20 13.80
CA GLY A 60 -1.42 9.57 13.86
C GLY A 60 -2.25 9.93 12.63
N ASP A 61 -2.69 11.17 12.59
CA ASP A 61 -3.43 11.72 11.46
C ASP A 61 -2.56 11.76 10.20
N VAL A 62 -3.06 11.18 9.12
CA VAL A 62 -2.36 11.07 7.84
C VAL A 62 -3.27 11.45 6.67
N VAL A 63 -2.66 11.71 5.53
CA VAL A 63 -3.34 11.86 4.24
C VAL A 63 -3.15 10.57 3.44
N GLY A 64 -4.26 10.01 2.97
CA GLY A 64 -4.25 8.85 2.08
C GLY A 64 -3.99 9.28 0.65
N VAL A 65 -2.96 8.73 0.00
CA VAL A 65 -2.69 9.00 -1.42
C VAL A 65 -3.04 7.78 -2.23
N VAL A 66 -3.98 7.92 -3.16
CA VAL A 66 -4.35 6.90 -4.15
C VAL A 66 -3.83 7.35 -5.51
N ARG A 67 -2.96 6.53 -6.11
CA ARG A 67 -2.37 6.81 -7.42
C ARG A 67 -3.20 6.20 -8.53
N ILE A 68 -3.43 7.00 -9.59
CA ILE A 68 -4.12 6.61 -10.80
C ILE A 68 -3.16 6.92 -11.96
N GLU A 69 -2.36 5.94 -12.32
CA GLU A 69 -1.25 6.08 -13.25
C GLU A 69 -1.45 5.17 -14.47
N GLY A 70 -1.19 5.70 -15.67
CA GLY A 70 -1.34 4.97 -16.92
C GLY A 70 -2.77 4.86 -17.44
N PRO A 71 -3.02 4.00 -18.45
CA PRO A 71 -4.33 3.82 -19.07
C PRO A 71 -5.38 3.29 -18.09
N ILE A 72 -6.59 3.84 -18.15
CA ILE A 72 -7.73 3.35 -17.38
C ILE A 72 -8.44 2.28 -18.20
N ALA A 73 -8.14 1.02 -17.92
CA ALA A 73 -8.74 -0.11 -18.62
C ALA A 73 -8.78 -1.36 -17.72
N SER A 74 -9.62 -2.32 -18.07
CA SER A 74 -9.65 -3.62 -17.38
C SER A 74 -8.27 -4.30 -17.47
N ASN A 75 -7.82 -4.91 -16.38
CA ASN A 75 -6.51 -5.56 -16.23
C ASN A 75 -5.29 -4.61 -16.17
N GLU A 76 -5.50 -3.30 -16.17
CA GLU A 76 -4.44 -2.30 -15.96
C GLU A 76 -4.34 -1.88 -14.49
N GLN A 77 -3.23 -1.20 -14.13
CA GLN A 77 -3.03 -0.69 -12.77
C GLN A 77 -4.09 0.34 -12.36
N ALA A 78 -4.59 1.12 -13.33
CA ALA A 78 -5.66 2.10 -13.13
C ALA A 78 -7.06 1.53 -13.41
N SER A 79 -7.25 0.23 -13.32
CA SER A 79 -8.58 -0.39 -13.40
C SER A 79 -9.43 -0.10 -12.16
N ALA A 80 -10.74 -0.14 -12.29
CA ALA A 80 -11.66 -0.02 -11.17
C ALA A 80 -11.42 -1.12 -10.11
N GLU A 81 -11.07 -2.33 -10.55
CA GLU A 81 -10.76 -3.46 -9.68
C GLU A 81 -9.54 -3.20 -8.79
N SER A 82 -8.54 -2.50 -9.31
CA SER A 82 -7.33 -2.15 -8.55
C SER A 82 -7.52 -0.91 -7.67
N ILE A 83 -8.22 0.11 -8.17
CA ILE A 83 -8.33 1.42 -7.51
C ILE A 83 -9.40 1.44 -6.41
N ILE A 84 -10.58 0.79 -6.62
CA ILE A 84 -11.67 0.84 -5.66
C ILE A 84 -11.28 0.28 -4.30
N PRO A 85 -10.59 -0.86 -4.16
CA PRO A 85 -10.17 -1.36 -2.86
C PRO A 85 -9.19 -0.42 -2.13
N LEU A 86 -8.34 0.31 -2.87
CA LEU A 86 -7.44 1.30 -2.29
C LEU A 86 -8.22 2.51 -1.75
N LEU A 87 -9.23 2.97 -2.48
CA LEU A 87 -10.14 4.02 -2.02
C LEU A 87 -10.89 3.57 -0.77
N GLU A 88 -11.49 2.39 -0.77
CA GLU A 88 -12.21 1.82 0.38
C GLU A 88 -11.31 1.78 1.62
N LYS A 89 -10.08 1.29 1.47
CA LYS A 89 -9.09 1.24 2.55
C LYS A 89 -8.75 2.64 3.07
N ALA A 90 -8.58 3.63 2.18
CA ALA A 90 -8.27 5.01 2.57
C ALA A 90 -9.46 5.67 3.30
N PHE A 91 -10.67 5.48 2.80
CA PHE A 91 -11.86 6.06 3.41
C PHE A 91 -12.26 5.37 4.73
N ALA A 92 -12.09 4.05 4.84
CA ALA A 92 -12.43 3.30 6.06
C ALA A 92 -11.46 3.56 7.22
N ASN A 93 -10.21 3.93 6.95
CA ASN A 93 -9.19 4.12 7.99
C ASN A 93 -9.45 5.42 8.78
N PRO A 94 -9.69 5.37 10.11
CA PRO A 94 -9.98 6.55 10.93
C PRO A 94 -8.80 7.54 11.03
N ASN A 95 -7.57 7.08 10.83
CA ASN A 95 -6.38 7.92 10.85
C ASN A 95 -6.19 8.71 9.55
N VAL A 96 -6.82 8.30 8.46
CA VAL A 96 -6.81 9.04 7.20
C VAL A 96 -7.83 10.18 7.30
N LYS A 97 -7.37 11.42 7.32
CA LYS A 97 -8.23 12.62 7.45
C LYS A 97 -8.59 13.25 6.11
N ALA A 98 -7.82 12.98 5.07
CA ALA A 98 -8.07 13.45 3.71
C ALA A 98 -7.57 12.42 2.70
N VAL A 99 -8.14 12.42 1.51
CA VAL A 99 -7.73 11.56 0.40
C VAL A 99 -7.21 12.42 -0.75
N VAL A 100 -6.04 12.08 -1.25
CA VAL A 100 -5.45 12.68 -2.46
C VAL A 100 -5.50 11.66 -3.58
N LEU A 101 -6.10 12.03 -4.70
CA LEU A 101 -6.03 11.29 -5.96
C LEU A 101 -4.85 11.85 -6.75
N SER A 102 -3.76 11.12 -6.82
CA SER A 102 -2.59 11.48 -7.62
C SER A 102 -2.78 10.92 -9.03
N ILE A 103 -3.02 11.78 -10.00
CA ILE A 103 -3.46 11.40 -11.35
C ILE A 103 -2.34 11.70 -12.35
N ASP A 104 -1.96 10.68 -13.11
CA ASP A 104 -1.08 10.77 -14.29
C ASP A 104 -1.54 9.76 -15.35
N SER A 105 -2.62 10.12 -16.07
CA SER A 105 -3.32 9.17 -16.93
C SER A 105 -3.88 9.84 -18.19
N PRO A 106 -3.72 9.20 -19.36
CA PRO A 106 -4.35 9.65 -20.60
C PRO A 106 -5.86 9.43 -20.65
N GLY A 107 -6.42 8.77 -19.62
CA GLY A 107 -7.79 8.28 -19.63
C GLY A 107 -7.87 6.84 -20.14
N GLY A 108 -9.00 6.49 -20.75
CA GLY A 108 -9.24 5.14 -21.25
C GLY A 108 -10.71 4.76 -21.25
N ALA A 109 -11.05 3.56 -20.79
CA ALA A 109 -12.41 3.01 -20.83
C ALA A 109 -13.39 3.83 -19.95
N PRO A 110 -14.43 4.40 -20.52
CA PRO A 110 -15.40 5.22 -19.77
C PRO A 110 -16.08 4.44 -18.64
N VAL A 111 -16.38 3.18 -18.85
CA VAL A 111 -17.03 2.30 -17.85
C VAL A 111 -16.16 2.12 -16.60
N GLU A 112 -14.86 1.95 -16.76
CA GLU A 112 -13.91 1.84 -15.63
C GLU A 112 -13.86 3.16 -14.85
N ALA A 113 -13.80 4.28 -15.56
CA ALA A 113 -13.82 5.60 -14.93
C ALA A 113 -15.14 5.88 -14.19
N GLU A 114 -16.26 5.50 -14.75
CA GLU A 114 -17.58 5.66 -14.11
C GLU A 114 -17.69 4.83 -12.83
N ARG A 115 -17.16 3.60 -12.83
CA ARG A 115 -17.09 2.76 -11.63
C ARG A 115 -16.29 3.43 -10.51
N ILE A 116 -15.11 3.95 -10.84
CA ILE A 116 -14.24 4.65 -9.87
C ILE A 116 -14.93 5.94 -9.38
N TYR A 117 -15.46 6.74 -10.30
CA TYR A 117 -16.21 7.97 -10.02
C TYR A 117 -17.37 7.71 -9.04
N THR A 118 -18.20 6.72 -9.32
CA THR A 118 -19.35 6.33 -8.49
C THR A 118 -18.89 5.82 -7.12
N ALA A 119 -17.82 5.05 -7.06
CA ALA A 119 -17.24 4.58 -5.81
C ALA A 119 -16.77 5.73 -4.92
N ILE A 120 -16.04 6.72 -5.46
CA ILE A 120 -15.62 7.90 -4.72
C ILE A 120 -16.84 8.64 -4.14
N GLY A 121 -17.86 8.88 -4.94
CA GLY A 121 -19.10 9.55 -4.48
C GLY A 121 -19.80 8.79 -3.35
N SER A 122 -19.85 7.47 -3.43
CA SER A 122 -20.44 6.62 -2.40
C SER A 122 -19.63 6.61 -1.11
N LEU A 123 -18.31 6.53 -1.24
CA LEU A 123 -17.38 6.56 -0.10
C LEU A 123 -17.38 7.91 0.61
N LYS A 124 -17.45 9.02 -0.12
CA LYS A 124 -17.61 10.38 0.46
C LYS A 124 -18.88 10.52 1.27
N ARG A 125 -19.99 9.93 0.82
CA ARG A 125 -21.26 9.94 1.58
C ARG A 125 -21.17 9.12 2.86
N LYS A 126 -20.49 7.95 2.80
CA LYS A 126 -20.34 7.05 3.93
C LYS A 126 -19.30 7.52 4.95
N HIS A 127 -18.23 8.10 4.46
CA HIS A 127 -17.10 8.59 5.25
C HIS A 127 -16.74 10.00 4.77
N PRO A 128 -17.31 11.07 5.36
CA PRO A 128 -17.11 12.44 4.90
C PRO A 128 -15.66 12.88 5.14
N LYS A 129 -14.83 12.69 4.13
CA LYS A 129 -13.42 13.10 4.10
C LYS A 129 -13.19 14.01 2.90
N PRO A 130 -12.39 15.08 3.01
CA PRO A 130 -12.01 15.89 1.87
C PRO A 130 -11.18 15.10 0.88
N VAL A 131 -11.48 15.28 -0.40
CA VAL A 131 -10.80 14.66 -1.52
C VAL A 131 -10.17 15.73 -2.39
N VAL A 132 -8.89 15.62 -2.68
CA VAL A 132 -8.16 16.51 -3.58
C VAL A 132 -7.59 15.71 -4.74
N ALA A 133 -7.90 16.10 -5.96
CA ALA A 133 -7.24 15.53 -7.14
C ALA A 133 -6.00 16.38 -7.48
N VAL A 134 -4.87 15.73 -7.63
CA VAL A 134 -3.61 16.33 -8.07
C VAL A 134 -3.24 15.72 -9.40
N ILE A 135 -3.27 16.53 -10.47
CA ILE A 135 -2.88 16.11 -11.81
C ILE A 135 -1.39 16.45 -12.00
N ASN A 136 -0.59 15.41 -12.13
CA ASN A 136 0.86 15.56 -12.25
C ASN A 136 1.26 16.02 -13.67
N ASN A 137 1.29 15.09 -14.63
CA ASN A 137 1.61 15.41 -16.02
C ASN A 137 0.37 15.40 -16.91
N LEU A 138 -0.49 14.39 -16.73
CA LEU A 138 -1.61 14.12 -17.62
C LEU A 138 -2.85 13.73 -16.83
N GLY A 139 -3.96 14.42 -17.10
CA GLY A 139 -5.27 14.11 -16.54
C GLY A 139 -6.33 14.32 -17.61
N ALA A 140 -6.37 13.43 -18.58
CA ALA A 140 -7.20 13.59 -19.77
C ALA A 140 -8.39 12.60 -19.80
N SER A 141 -9.45 12.98 -20.50
CA SER A 141 -10.62 12.12 -20.79
C SER A 141 -11.18 11.45 -19.51
N ALA A 142 -11.22 10.12 -19.46
CA ALA A 142 -11.70 9.32 -18.34
C ALA A 142 -10.99 9.66 -17.00
N ALA A 143 -9.71 10.02 -17.02
CA ALA A 143 -8.98 10.43 -15.82
C ALA A 143 -9.47 11.76 -15.25
N PHE A 144 -9.83 12.70 -16.12
CA PHE A 144 -10.44 13.96 -15.69
C PHE A 144 -11.84 13.74 -15.12
N LEU A 145 -12.62 12.82 -15.71
CA LEU A 145 -13.93 12.43 -15.17
C LEU A 145 -13.81 11.97 -13.71
N ILE A 146 -12.83 11.15 -13.38
CA ILE A 146 -12.57 10.71 -12.00
C ILE A 146 -12.25 11.90 -11.09
N ALA A 147 -11.42 12.83 -11.58
CA ALA A 147 -11.04 14.03 -10.83
C ALA A 147 -12.22 14.94 -10.45
N LEU A 148 -13.32 14.93 -11.21
CA LEU A 148 -14.50 15.76 -10.95
C LEU A 148 -15.21 15.44 -9.63
N HIS A 149 -14.96 14.27 -9.01
CA HIS A 149 -15.48 13.95 -7.68
C HIS A 149 -14.65 14.53 -6.53
N ALA A 150 -13.47 15.08 -6.82
CA ALA A 150 -12.69 15.77 -5.82
C ALA A 150 -13.33 17.11 -5.43
N ASP A 151 -13.13 17.52 -4.18
CA ASP A 151 -13.55 18.83 -3.69
C ASP A 151 -12.68 19.96 -4.28
N LYS A 152 -11.45 19.60 -4.68
CA LYS A 152 -10.52 20.50 -5.32
C LYS A 152 -9.64 19.73 -6.31
N ILE A 153 -9.43 20.34 -7.48
CA ILE A 153 -8.51 19.85 -8.50
C ILE A 153 -7.33 20.81 -8.56
N VAL A 154 -6.12 20.26 -8.49
CA VAL A 154 -4.86 20.99 -8.61
C VAL A 154 -4.09 20.37 -9.77
N ALA A 155 -3.65 21.20 -10.70
CA ALA A 155 -2.82 20.79 -11.83
C ALA A 155 -1.55 21.63 -11.89
N GLY A 156 -0.46 21.05 -12.34
CA GLY A 156 0.78 21.76 -12.61
C GLY A 156 0.63 22.71 -13.80
N ARG A 157 1.49 23.72 -13.88
CA ARG A 157 1.45 24.73 -14.97
C ARG A 157 1.52 24.09 -16.37
N TYR A 158 2.20 22.97 -16.51
CA TYR A 158 2.42 22.27 -17.78
C TYR A 158 1.65 20.95 -17.87
N SER A 159 0.75 20.68 -16.92
CA SER A 159 -0.08 19.49 -16.98
C SER A 159 -1.08 19.60 -18.11
N LEU A 160 -1.24 18.51 -18.85
CA LEU A 160 -2.27 18.38 -19.88
C LEU A 160 -3.57 17.90 -19.23
N VAL A 161 -4.60 18.76 -19.30
CA VAL A 161 -5.89 18.51 -18.63
C VAL A 161 -7.02 18.69 -19.63
N GLY A 162 -8.07 17.87 -19.50
CA GLY A 162 -9.28 18.00 -20.33
C GLY A 162 -9.39 16.85 -21.32
N SER A 163 -9.49 17.15 -22.63
CA SER A 163 -9.77 16.14 -23.68
C SER A 163 -11.01 15.30 -23.36
N ILE A 164 -12.09 15.98 -22.92
CA ILE A 164 -13.35 15.35 -22.51
C ILE A 164 -14.17 15.03 -23.75
N GLY A 165 -14.54 13.78 -23.94
CA GLY A 165 -15.40 13.35 -25.03
C GLY A 165 -15.09 11.93 -25.49
N ALA A 166 -16.01 11.38 -26.27
CA ALA A 166 -15.82 10.11 -26.99
C ALA A 166 -15.43 10.42 -28.44
N ILE A 167 -14.35 9.85 -28.91
CA ILE A 167 -13.92 9.97 -30.30
C ILE A 167 -14.27 8.65 -30.98
N MET A 168 -15.08 8.73 -32.03
CA MET A 168 -15.33 7.61 -32.93
C MET A 168 -14.78 8.00 -34.31
N ALA A 169 -13.75 7.29 -34.77
CA ALA A 169 -13.16 7.48 -36.06
C ALA A 169 -13.41 6.25 -36.96
N PRO A 170 -14.60 6.16 -37.57
CA PRO A 170 -14.91 5.04 -38.47
C PRO A 170 -14.04 5.10 -39.73
N TRP A 171 -13.55 3.95 -40.13
CA TRP A 171 -12.87 3.82 -41.42
C TRP A 171 -13.91 3.94 -42.53
N GLN A 172 -13.73 4.90 -43.44
CA GLN A 172 -14.51 4.98 -44.65
C GLN A 172 -13.90 4.05 -45.68
N LEU A 173 -14.32 2.82 -45.67
CA LEU A 173 -13.83 1.77 -46.57
C LEU A 173 -14.75 1.59 -47.82
N ASP A 174 -15.85 2.31 -47.90
CA ASP A 174 -16.88 2.25 -48.92
C ASP A 174 -16.29 2.29 -50.36
N ARG A 175 -15.35 3.22 -50.64
CA ARG A 175 -14.68 3.31 -51.93
C ARG A 175 -13.72 2.16 -52.18
N ALA A 176 -13.04 1.67 -51.16
CA ALA A 176 -12.13 0.53 -51.30
C ALA A 176 -12.91 -0.77 -51.55
N ILE A 177 -14.00 -0.99 -50.82
CA ILE A 177 -14.87 -2.14 -50.93
C ILE A 177 -15.61 -2.15 -52.26
N ALA A 178 -16.12 -1.01 -52.75
CA ALA A 178 -16.77 -0.88 -54.02
C ALA A 178 -15.85 -1.25 -55.21
N LYS A 179 -14.54 -1.02 -55.06
CA LYS A 179 -13.53 -1.42 -56.10
C LYS A 179 -13.43 -2.94 -56.28
N TYR A 180 -13.89 -3.71 -55.27
CA TYR A 180 -13.88 -5.16 -55.29
C TYR A 180 -15.28 -5.79 -55.38
N ASP A 181 -16.30 -5.01 -55.82
CA ASP A 181 -17.71 -5.44 -55.95
C ASP A 181 -18.32 -6.05 -54.68
N VAL A 182 -17.81 -5.65 -53.49
CA VAL A 182 -18.34 -6.09 -52.21
C VAL A 182 -19.32 -5.04 -51.71
N SER A 183 -20.57 -5.40 -51.47
CA SER A 183 -21.59 -4.53 -50.85
C SER A 183 -22.15 -5.20 -49.60
N GLN A 184 -22.26 -4.41 -48.52
CA GLN A 184 -23.00 -4.84 -47.34
C GLN A 184 -24.46 -4.39 -47.46
N ARG A 185 -25.38 -5.31 -47.45
CA ARG A 185 -26.82 -4.99 -47.28
C ARG A 185 -27.15 -5.01 -45.80
N VAL A 186 -27.68 -3.92 -45.32
CA VAL A 186 -28.25 -3.79 -43.97
C VAL A 186 -29.74 -4.11 -44.05
#